data_89f668f5ce3cbf1663f251d5a8180e34
#
_entry.id   89f668f5ce3cbf1663f251d5a8180e34
#
_cell.length_a   1.000
_cell.length_b   1.000
_cell.length_c   1.000
_cell.angle_alpha   90.00
_cell.angle_beta   90.00
_cell.angle_gamma   90.00
#
_symmetry.space_group_name_H-M   'P 1'
#
loop_
_entity.id
_entity.type
_entity.pdbx_description
1 polymer ?
#
loop_
_entity_poly.entity_id
_entity_poly.type
_entity_poly.pdbx_seq_one_letter_code
_entity_poly.pdbx_strand_id
1 'polypeptide(L)'
;KFMWNENVTIFSSNFEKIVTEDADIYGFGFNDFYCTSCDIENLEIENKDKTNILIIHSTIDGANLEEKQYNSISKNLLLEKGFDYVATGHIHKRQIFDDSKIVYPGSTVSLGFDELGEHGMIVGNIQDKRVETTFIPLAEMEFIEKYIDVTDIISVDELLEKINDISIKENEFVKIILEGKRNFEIDTY
;
A
#
# COMPACT_ATOMS: atom_id res chain seq x y z
N LYS A 1 -25.22 9.87 -9.45
CA LYS A 1 -24.53 10.41 -8.25
C LYS A 1 -24.71 9.38 -7.17
N PHE A 2 -23.62 8.82 -6.62
CA PHE A 2 -23.69 7.86 -5.54
C PHE A 2 -24.16 8.60 -4.26
N MET A 3 -25.14 8.05 -3.56
CA MET A 3 -25.60 8.63 -2.29
C MET A 3 -24.94 7.86 -1.15
N TRP A 4 -24.10 8.54 -0.41
CA TRP A 4 -23.48 7.99 0.79
C TRP A 4 -24.41 8.12 2.00
N ASN A 5 -24.26 7.22 2.96
CA ASN A 5 -24.97 7.31 4.23
C ASN A 5 -24.46 8.52 5.05
N GLU A 6 -25.26 9.01 5.99
CA GLU A 6 -24.94 10.18 6.81
C GLU A 6 -23.67 10.02 7.68
N ASN A 7 -23.30 8.79 7.97
CA ASN A 7 -22.08 8.47 8.73
C ASN A 7 -20.82 8.41 7.88
N VAL A 8 -20.90 8.71 6.58
CA VAL A 8 -19.77 8.73 5.64
C VAL A 8 -19.42 10.15 5.29
N THR A 9 -18.19 10.55 5.56
CA THR A 9 -17.65 11.85 5.13
C THR A 9 -16.67 11.63 3.99
N ILE A 10 -16.84 12.39 2.91
CA ILE A 10 -15.91 12.45 1.79
C ILE A 10 -15.27 13.83 1.79
N PHE A 11 -13.98 13.88 1.98
CA PHE A 11 -13.21 15.12 1.96
C PHE A 11 -13.16 15.71 0.54
N SER A 12 -13.25 17.03 0.46
CA SER A 12 -13.09 17.77 -0.79
C SER A 12 -11.61 18.02 -1.12
N SER A 13 -11.36 18.77 -2.20
CA SER A 13 -10.00 19.18 -2.60
C SER A 13 -9.45 20.38 -1.78
N ASN A 14 -10.07 20.73 -0.68
CA ASN A 14 -9.52 21.58 0.34
C ASN A 14 -9.32 20.74 1.61
N PHE A 15 -8.35 21.10 2.44
CA PHE A 15 -8.24 20.47 3.74
C PHE A 15 -9.47 20.75 4.58
N GLU A 16 -10.07 19.70 5.06
CA GLU A 16 -11.24 19.73 5.94
C GLU A 16 -10.91 18.99 7.24
N LYS A 17 -11.66 19.27 8.29
CA LYS A 17 -11.47 18.66 9.59
C LYS A 17 -12.78 18.14 10.15
N ILE A 18 -12.74 16.89 10.62
CA ILE A 18 -13.79 16.29 11.43
C ILE A 18 -13.32 16.30 12.88
N VAL A 19 -14.14 16.85 13.75
CA VAL A 19 -13.87 16.88 15.19
C VAL A 19 -14.69 15.76 15.85
N THR A 20 -14.01 14.83 16.49
CA THR A 20 -14.63 13.80 17.34
C THR A 20 -14.34 14.12 18.82
N GLU A 21 -14.79 13.30 19.74
CA GLU A 21 -14.47 13.46 21.16
C GLU A 21 -12.96 13.29 21.42
N ASP A 22 -12.34 12.26 20.83
CA ASP A 22 -10.97 11.84 21.13
C ASP A 22 -9.93 12.35 20.11
N ALA A 23 -10.35 12.69 18.89
CA ALA A 23 -9.43 13.03 17.81
C ALA A 23 -9.96 14.13 16.89
N ASP A 24 -9.04 14.89 16.30
CA ASP A 24 -9.26 15.75 15.16
C ASP A 24 -8.74 15.03 13.91
N ILE A 25 -9.61 14.78 12.94
CA ILE A 25 -9.29 14.06 11.71
C ILE A 25 -9.27 15.03 10.55
N TYR A 26 -8.11 15.27 10.00
CA TYR A 26 -7.87 16.10 8.83
C TYR A 26 -7.90 15.23 7.58
N GLY A 27 -8.46 15.74 6.51
CA GLY A 27 -8.52 15.03 5.26
C GLY A 27 -8.45 15.94 4.04
N PHE A 28 -7.97 15.37 2.94
CA PHE A 28 -7.87 16.01 1.64
C PHE A 28 -8.27 15.00 0.56
N GLY A 29 -9.27 15.35 -0.22
CA GLY A 29 -9.75 14.56 -1.36
C GLY A 29 -9.35 15.18 -2.71
N PHE A 30 -9.64 14.48 -3.79
CA PHE A 30 -9.38 14.94 -5.15
C PHE A 30 -10.70 15.28 -5.86
N ASN A 31 -10.69 16.36 -6.64
CA ASN A 31 -11.81 16.71 -7.50
C ASN A 31 -11.71 16.07 -8.89
N ASP A 32 -10.53 15.56 -9.26
CA ASP A 32 -10.23 14.96 -10.54
C ASP A 32 -9.38 13.71 -10.34
N PHE A 33 -9.15 12.95 -11.44
CA PHE A 33 -8.28 11.77 -11.45
C PHE A 33 -6.81 12.09 -11.15
N TYR A 34 -6.40 13.34 -11.29
CA TYR A 34 -5.03 13.79 -11.04
C TYR A 34 -5.00 14.95 -10.05
N CYS A 35 -4.14 14.83 -9.04
CA CYS A 35 -3.75 15.92 -8.17
C CYS A 35 -2.23 16.00 -8.16
N THR A 36 -1.66 17.15 -8.45
CA THR A 36 -0.21 17.35 -8.49
C THR A 36 0.35 17.87 -7.17
N SER A 37 -0.46 18.57 -6.39
CA SER A 37 -0.07 19.14 -5.11
C SER A 37 -1.29 19.49 -4.27
N CYS A 38 -1.12 19.56 -2.96
CA CYS A 38 -2.08 20.09 -2.01
C CYS A 38 -1.42 21.17 -1.16
N ASP A 39 -2.23 21.99 -0.51
CA ASP A 39 -1.75 23.11 0.32
C ASP A 39 -1.37 22.66 1.76
N ILE A 40 -0.65 21.55 1.87
CA ILE A 40 -0.21 20.98 3.14
C ILE A 40 0.71 21.94 3.91
N GLU A 41 1.46 22.77 3.21
CA GLU A 41 2.38 23.73 3.82
C GLU A 41 1.65 24.72 4.73
N ASN A 42 0.46 25.15 4.34
CA ASN A 42 -0.37 26.08 5.09
C ASN A 42 -1.35 25.40 6.07
N LEU A 43 -1.43 24.08 6.07
CA LEU A 43 -2.26 23.36 7.03
C LEU A 43 -1.66 23.46 8.43
N GLU A 44 -2.45 23.93 9.39
CA GLU A 44 -2.07 24.02 10.80
C GLU A 44 -2.95 23.11 11.66
N ILE A 45 -2.33 22.48 12.66
CA ILE A 45 -3.03 21.71 13.69
C ILE A 45 -3.53 22.70 14.75
N GLU A 46 -4.86 22.80 14.88
CA GLU A 46 -5.50 23.75 15.77
C GLU A 46 -5.37 23.37 17.24
N ASN A 47 -5.52 22.09 17.56
CA ASN A 47 -5.43 21.60 18.94
C ASN A 47 -4.38 20.48 19.05
N LYS A 48 -3.20 20.83 19.53
CA LYS A 48 -2.07 19.89 19.69
C LYS A 48 -2.21 18.95 20.89
N ASP A 49 -3.10 19.23 21.82
CA ASP A 49 -3.33 18.38 23.00
C ASP A 49 -4.20 17.17 22.65
N LYS A 50 -4.99 17.28 21.58
CA LYS A 50 -5.84 16.23 21.05
C LYS A 50 -5.08 15.31 20.10
N THR A 51 -5.54 14.08 19.88
CA THR A 51 -5.02 13.21 18.83
C THR A 51 -5.34 13.81 17.46
N ASN A 52 -4.33 13.96 16.62
CA ASN A 52 -4.46 14.54 15.28
C ASN A 52 -4.09 13.54 14.22
N ILE A 53 -5.05 13.20 13.36
CA ILE A 53 -4.92 12.21 12.29
C ILE A 53 -5.06 12.92 10.94
N LEU A 54 -4.18 12.61 10.00
CA LEU A 54 -4.31 13.02 8.61
C LEU A 54 -4.70 11.83 7.73
N ILE A 55 -5.70 12.00 6.88
CA ILE A 55 -6.08 11.05 5.82
C ILE A 55 -5.79 11.71 4.48
N ILE A 56 -4.89 11.12 3.69
CA ILE A 56 -4.46 11.71 2.43
C ILE A 56 -4.02 10.65 1.42
N HIS A 57 -4.33 10.90 0.14
CA HIS A 57 -3.82 10.09 -0.98
C HIS A 57 -2.64 10.84 -1.61
N SER A 58 -1.42 10.33 -1.45
CA SER A 58 -0.21 11.04 -1.84
C SER A 58 0.99 10.11 -1.99
N THR A 59 2.00 10.56 -2.72
CA THR A 59 3.33 9.97 -2.75
C THR A 59 4.19 10.65 -1.69
N ILE A 60 4.62 9.90 -0.68
CA ILE A 60 5.56 10.39 0.32
C ILE A 60 6.98 10.09 -0.13
N ASP A 61 7.91 11.05 -0.01
CA ASP A 61 9.32 10.84 -0.35
C ASP A 61 9.91 9.68 0.46
N GLY A 62 10.72 8.86 -0.20
CA GLY A 62 11.24 7.60 0.35
C GLY A 62 10.29 6.41 0.25
N ALA A 63 9.05 6.60 -0.24
CA ALA A 63 8.19 5.48 -0.60
C ALA A 63 8.76 4.71 -1.80
N ASN A 64 8.62 3.38 -1.78
CA ASN A 64 9.03 2.55 -2.89
C ASN A 64 8.02 2.73 -4.04
N LEU A 65 8.46 3.38 -5.12
CA LEU A 65 7.60 3.80 -6.23
C LEU A 65 7.68 2.78 -7.36
N GLU A 66 6.67 1.94 -7.48
CA GLU A 66 6.34 1.25 -8.72
C GLU A 66 5.30 2.05 -9.53
N GLU A 67 4.72 3.10 -8.96
CA GLU A 67 3.60 3.87 -9.48
C GLU A 67 3.97 5.32 -9.80
N LYS A 68 3.10 6.00 -10.56
CA LYS A 68 3.28 7.42 -10.89
C LYS A 68 3.16 8.28 -9.63
N GLN A 69 3.98 9.31 -9.54
CA GLN A 69 3.91 10.26 -8.43
C GLN A 69 2.62 11.07 -8.47
N TYR A 70 1.91 11.08 -7.34
CA TYR A 70 0.71 11.87 -7.12
C TYR A 70 0.86 12.70 -5.86
N ASN A 71 0.51 13.99 -5.93
CA ASN A 71 0.44 14.86 -4.77
C ASN A 71 1.65 14.63 -3.82
N SER A 72 2.87 14.75 -4.38
CA SER A 72 4.11 14.41 -3.69
C SER A 72 4.34 15.30 -2.47
N ILE A 73 4.53 14.69 -1.31
CA ILE A 73 4.71 15.38 -0.04
C ILE A 73 6.01 14.88 0.63
N SER A 74 6.80 15.83 1.15
CA SER A 74 7.97 15.47 1.94
C SER A 74 7.57 14.83 3.26
N LYS A 75 8.19 13.69 3.59
CA LYS A 75 8.05 13.02 4.87
C LYS A 75 8.38 13.95 6.03
N ASN A 76 9.46 14.72 5.91
CA ASN A 76 9.87 15.66 6.94
C ASN A 76 8.80 16.73 7.19
N LEU A 77 8.18 17.26 6.14
CA LEU A 77 7.08 18.22 6.27
C LEU A 77 5.92 17.63 7.07
N LEU A 78 5.51 16.40 6.79
CA LEU A 78 4.45 15.73 7.54
C LEU A 78 4.78 15.56 9.03
N LEU A 79 6.02 15.20 9.34
CA LEU A 79 6.50 15.06 10.72
C LEU A 79 6.54 16.40 11.44
N GLU A 80 7.00 17.47 10.76
CA GLU A 80 7.05 18.83 11.29
C GLU A 80 5.63 19.40 11.59
N LYS A 81 4.62 19.00 10.81
CA LYS A 81 3.22 19.39 11.08
C LYS A 81 2.74 18.86 12.42
N GLY A 82 3.26 17.72 12.89
CA GLY A 82 2.97 17.19 14.21
C GLY A 82 1.70 16.35 14.29
N PHE A 83 1.28 15.73 13.18
CA PHE A 83 0.27 14.69 13.20
C PHE A 83 0.74 13.50 14.03
N ASP A 84 -0.17 12.91 14.79
CA ASP A 84 0.09 11.69 15.54
C ASP A 84 0.06 10.46 14.63
N TYR A 85 -0.80 10.48 13.60
CA TYR A 85 -0.91 9.44 12.59
C TYR A 85 -1.27 10.02 11.22
N VAL A 86 -0.63 9.51 10.17
CA VAL A 86 -0.92 9.84 8.77
C VAL A 86 -1.30 8.58 8.03
N ALA A 87 -2.59 8.42 7.75
CA ALA A 87 -3.14 7.36 6.93
C ALA A 87 -3.01 7.74 5.46
N THR A 88 -2.10 7.09 4.75
CA THR A 88 -1.84 7.38 3.34
C THR A 88 -2.47 6.34 2.42
N GLY A 89 -2.88 6.78 1.23
CA GLY A 89 -3.25 5.92 0.12
C GLY A 89 -2.33 6.18 -1.08
N HIS A 90 -2.52 5.47 -2.17
CA HIS A 90 -1.80 5.51 -3.44
C HIS A 90 -0.90 4.28 -3.64
N ILE A 91 0.01 4.01 -2.73
CA ILE A 91 0.94 2.88 -2.87
C ILE A 91 0.23 1.58 -2.46
N HIS A 92 0.14 0.62 -3.38
CA HIS A 92 -0.54 -0.66 -3.15
C HIS A 92 0.29 -1.63 -2.29
N LYS A 93 1.59 -1.39 -2.17
CA LYS A 93 2.47 -2.13 -1.27
C LYS A 93 2.47 -1.51 0.12
N ARG A 94 2.24 -2.32 1.16
CA ARG A 94 2.32 -1.88 2.56
C ARG A 94 3.69 -1.30 2.88
N GLN A 95 3.70 -0.08 3.43
CA GLN A 95 4.92 0.59 3.91
C GLN A 95 4.62 1.35 5.20
N ILE A 96 5.55 1.32 6.13
CA ILE A 96 5.45 1.96 7.44
C ILE A 96 6.69 2.82 7.65
N PHE A 97 6.50 4.06 8.02
CA PHE A 97 7.55 5.03 8.31
C PHE A 97 7.42 5.56 9.74
N ASP A 98 8.55 5.95 10.32
CA ASP A 98 8.66 6.69 11.57
C ASP A 98 7.81 6.10 12.71
N ASP A 99 8.14 4.89 13.11
CA ASP A 99 7.49 4.16 14.22
C ASP A 99 5.95 4.12 14.07
N SER A 100 5.47 3.79 12.87
CA SER A 100 4.04 3.71 12.54
C SER A 100 3.28 5.04 12.45
N LYS A 101 3.95 6.17 12.41
CA LYS A 101 3.28 7.48 12.25
C LYS A 101 2.74 7.72 10.86
N ILE A 102 3.44 7.28 9.82
CA ILE A 102 3.03 7.41 8.42
C ILE A 102 2.89 6.00 7.83
N VAL A 103 1.70 5.64 7.36
CA VAL A 103 1.40 4.27 6.97
C VAL A 103 0.64 4.21 5.65
N TYR A 104 1.19 3.47 4.70
CA TYR A 104 0.46 2.91 3.56
C TYR A 104 -0.02 1.51 3.95
N PRO A 105 -1.32 1.26 4.03
CA PRO A 105 -1.83 -0.08 4.30
C PRO A 105 -1.61 -1.06 3.14
N GLY A 106 -1.40 -0.52 1.93
CA GLY A 106 -1.46 -1.25 0.69
C GLY A 106 -2.89 -1.42 0.18
N SER A 107 -3.07 -2.21 -0.87
CA SER A 107 -4.37 -2.65 -1.33
C SER A 107 -4.92 -3.78 -0.44
N THR A 108 -6.24 -3.93 -0.38
CA THR A 108 -6.89 -4.98 0.40
C THR A 108 -6.79 -6.36 -0.25
N VAL A 109 -6.65 -6.38 -1.58
CA VAL A 109 -6.44 -7.57 -2.40
C VAL A 109 -5.44 -7.25 -3.49
N SER A 110 -4.65 -8.24 -3.90
CA SER A 110 -3.81 -8.15 -5.09
C SER A 110 -4.64 -8.36 -6.35
N LEU A 111 -4.33 -7.61 -7.41
CA LEU A 111 -4.99 -7.74 -8.72
C LEU A 111 -4.10 -8.46 -9.76
N GLY A 112 -2.85 -8.75 -9.45
CA GLY A 112 -1.94 -9.39 -10.36
C GLY A 112 -0.52 -9.60 -9.81
N PHE A 113 0.37 -10.06 -10.69
CA PHE A 113 1.78 -10.35 -10.35
C PHE A 113 2.66 -9.11 -10.17
N ASP A 114 2.14 -7.93 -10.34
CA ASP A 114 2.72 -6.64 -10.00
C ASP A 114 2.52 -6.28 -8.51
N GLU A 115 1.64 -7.01 -7.82
CA GLU A 115 1.30 -6.81 -6.42
C GLU A 115 1.48 -8.11 -5.63
N LEU A 116 2.73 -8.54 -5.44
CA LEU A 116 3.07 -9.79 -4.76
C LEU A 116 2.94 -9.69 -3.24
N GLY A 117 2.59 -10.82 -2.61
CA GLY A 117 2.59 -11.01 -1.17
C GLY A 117 1.24 -10.74 -0.50
N GLU A 118 1.29 -10.54 0.81
CA GLU A 118 0.09 -10.38 1.64
C GLU A 118 -0.58 -9.02 1.43
N HIS A 119 -1.89 -9.03 1.24
CA HIS A 119 -2.75 -7.85 1.12
C HIS A 119 -3.80 -7.82 2.22
N GLY A 120 -4.16 -6.61 2.69
CA GLY A 120 -5.05 -6.50 3.83
C GLY A 120 -5.26 -5.07 4.31
N MET A 121 -5.47 -4.93 5.61
CA MET A 121 -5.69 -3.64 6.25
C MET A 121 -4.80 -3.44 7.46
N ILE A 122 -4.67 -2.18 7.88
CA ILE A 122 -4.06 -1.81 9.15
C ILE A 122 -5.15 -1.49 10.16
N VAL A 123 -5.04 -2.10 11.33
CA VAL A 123 -5.80 -1.73 12.54
C VAL A 123 -4.83 -1.15 13.53
N GLY A 124 -5.21 -0.08 14.21
CA GLY A 124 -4.31 0.58 15.15
C GLY A 124 -5.02 1.19 16.34
N ASN A 125 -4.22 1.52 17.35
CA ASN A 125 -4.62 2.27 18.52
C ASN A 125 -3.65 3.44 18.71
N ILE A 126 -4.17 4.58 19.11
CA ILE A 126 -3.36 5.76 19.46
C ILE A 126 -3.67 6.09 20.91
N GLN A 127 -2.67 5.98 21.78
CA GLN A 127 -2.77 6.33 23.18
C GLN A 127 -1.56 7.16 23.59
N ASP A 128 -1.81 8.30 24.25
CA ASP A 128 -0.75 9.21 24.70
C ASP A 128 0.25 9.57 23.56
N LYS A 129 -0.28 9.83 22.36
CA LYS A 129 0.49 10.13 21.14
C LYS A 129 1.38 8.98 20.62
N ARG A 130 1.21 7.79 21.16
CA ARG A 130 1.89 6.57 20.69
C ARG A 130 0.94 5.78 19.79
N VAL A 131 1.46 5.40 18.64
CA VAL A 131 0.72 4.65 17.63
C VAL A 131 1.17 3.20 17.66
N GLU A 132 0.22 2.30 17.83
CA GLU A 132 0.44 0.85 17.70
C GLU A 132 -0.41 0.35 16.54
N THR A 133 0.20 -0.32 15.58
CA THR A 133 -0.48 -0.83 14.39
C THR A 133 -0.29 -2.33 14.24
N THR A 134 -1.34 -3.00 13.75
CA THR A 134 -1.33 -4.41 13.41
C THR A 134 -1.86 -4.57 12.00
N PHE A 135 -1.16 -5.34 11.17
CA PHE A 135 -1.64 -5.72 9.85
C PHE A 135 -2.57 -6.92 9.96
N ILE A 136 -3.71 -6.83 9.31
CA ILE A 136 -4.70 -7.91 9.21
C ILE A 136 -4.77 -8.35 7.75
N PRO A 137 -4.29 -9.55 7.39
CA PRO A 137 -4.47 -10.09 6.04
C PRO A 137 -5.96 -10.25 5.73
N LEU A 138 -6.38 -9.81 4.55
CA LEU A 138 -7.77 -9.92 4.07
C LEU A 138 -7.88 -10.69 2.76
N ALA A 139 -6.81 -10.70 1.97
CA ALA A 139 -6.81 -11.40 0.70
C ALA A 139 -6.86 -12.91 0.93
N GLU A 140 -7.88 -13.55 0.33
CA GLU A 140 -8.00 -15.02 0.31
C GLU A 140 -7.03 -15.64 -0.70
N MET A 141 -6.61 -14.89 -1.73
CA MET A 141 -5.71 -15.32 -2.79
C MET A 141 -4.43 -14.51 -2.78
N GLU A 142 -3.32 -15.15 -3.07
CA GLU A 142 -1.99 -14.54 -3.08
C GLU A 142 -1.31 -14.78 -4.44
N PHE A 143 -0.70 -13.72 -5.00
CA PHE A 143 0.14 -13.84 -6.18
C PHE A 143 1.59 -14.00 -5.75
N ILE A 144 2.23 -15.07 -6.22
CA ILE A 144 3.62 -15.38 -5.88
C ILE A 144 4.44 -15.70 -7.12
N GLU A 145 5.74 -15.48 -7.06
CA GLU A 145 6.68 -15.87 -8.08
C GLU A 145 7.57 -17.01 -7.56
N LYS A 146 7.79 -18.02 -8.39
CA LYS A 146 8.72 -19.13 -8.16
C LYS A 146 9.76 -19.12 -9.26
N TYR A 147 11.02 -19.25 -8.89
CA TYR A 147 12.14 -19.19 -9.82
C TYR A 147 12.74 -20.59 -10.00
N ILE A 148 13.00 -20.98 -11.27
CA ILE A 148 13.68 -22.22 -11.62
C ILE A 148 14.92 -21.85 -12.43
N ASP A 149 16.10 -22.17 -11.90
CA ASP A 149 17.34 -22.13 -12.67
C ASP A 149 17.38 -23.31 -13.64
N VAL A 150 17.43 -23.01 -14.94
CA VAL A 150 17.45 -23.99 -16.02
C VAL A 150 18.84 -24.29 -16.56
N THR A 151 19.90 -23.77 -15.94
CA THR A 151 21.28 -23.89 -16.45
C THR A 151 21.71 -25.34 -16.61
N ASP A 152 21.36 -26.20 -15.68
CA ASP A 152 21.71 -27.65 -15.69
C ASP A 152 20.61 -28.55 -16.25
N ILE A 153 19.49 -27.99 -16.67
CA ILE A 153 18.37 -28.72 -17.26
C ILE A 153 18.69 -29.04 -18.74
N ILE A 154 18.53 -30.27 -19.12
CA ILE A 154 18.92 -30.74 -20.48
C ILE A 154 17.73 -31.10 -21.37
N SER A 155 16.52 -31.17 -20.82
CA SER A 155 15.31 -31.53 -21.58
C SER A 155 14.06 -30.84 -21.03
N VAL A 156 13.01 -30.80 -21.86
CA VAL A 156 11.68 -30.34 -21.45
C VAL A 156 11.07 -31.23 -20.38
N ASP A 157 11.30 -32.55 -20.47
CA ASP A 157 10.77 -33.50 -19.48
C ASP A 157 11.33 -33.20 -18.08
N GLU A 158 12.63 -32.97 -17.99
CA GLU A 158 13.27 -32.61 -16.72
C GLU A 158 12.77 -31.27 -16.17
N LEU A 159 12.51 -30.30 -17.06
CA LEU A 159 11.87 -29.03 -16.64
C LEU A 159 10.47 -29.27 -16.09
N LEU A 160 9.65 -30.08 -16.76
CA LEU A 160 8.31 -30.40 -16.32
C LEU A 160 8.29 -31.13 -14.98
N GLU A 161 9.26 -32.06 -14.75
CA GLU A 161 9.42 -32.70 -13.44
C GLU A 161 9.68 -31.63 -12.36
N LYS A 162 10.62 -30.69 -12.58
CA LYS A 162 10.91 -29.62 -11.62
C LYS A 162 9.71 -28.69 -11.38
N ILE A 163 8.93 -28.40 -12.42
CA ILE A 163 7.70 -27.61 -12.28
C ILE A 163 6.67 -28.36 -11.42
N ASN A 164 6.49 -29.68 -11.66
CA ASN A 164 5.54 -30.50 -10.92
C ASN A 164 5.94 -30.69 -9.44
N ASP A 165 7.23 -30.59 -9.12
CA ASP A 165 7.72 -30.69 -7.75
C ASP A 165 7.51 -29.38 -6.95
N ILE A 166 7.10 -28.29 -7.61
CA ILE A 166 6.81 -27.03 -6.93
C ILE A 166 5.56 -27.18 -6.06
N SER A 167 5.73 -27.02 -4.77
CA SER A 167 4.59 -26.95 -3.86
C SER A 167 3.80 -25.66 -4.08
N ILE A 168 2.52 -25.77 -4.40
CA ILE A 168 1.57 -24.68 -4.60
C ILE A 168 0.41 -24.91 -3.65
N LYS A 169 0.02 -23.86 -2.91
CA LYS A 169 -1.17 -23.90 -2.05
C LYS A 169 -2.43 -23.59 -2.85
N GLU A 170 -3.59 -24.02 -2.35
CA GLU A 170 -4.87 -23.78 -3.02
C GLU A 170 -5.21 -22.30 -3.23
N ASN A 171 -4.65 -21.43 -2.40
CA ASN A 171 -4.89 -19.98 -2.44
C ASN A 171 -3.75 -19.19 -3.14
N GLU A 172 -2.86 -19.87 -3.87
CA GLU A 172 -1.76 -19.21 -4.57
C GLU A 172 -1.99 -19.19 -6.09
N PHE A 173 -1.87 -18.01 -6.70
CA PHE A 173 -1.61 -17.85 -8.12
C PHE A 173 -0.10 -17.80 -8.33
N VAL A 174 0.41 -18.78 -9.05
CA VAL A 174 1.86 -18.95 -9.19
C VAL A 174 2.33 -18.61 -10.59
N LYS A 175 3.27 -17.66 -10.69
CA LYS A 175 4.03 -17.37 -11.89
C LYS A 175 5.39 -18.04 -11.78
N ILE A 176 5.69 -18.95 -12.70
CA ILE A 176 6.99 -19.60 -12.76
C ILE A 176 7.89 -18.82 -13.69
N ILE A 177 9.05 -18.41 -13.19
CA ILE A 177 10.07 -17.69 -13.93
C ILE A 177 11.27 -18.61 -14.12
N LEU A 178 11.63 -18.80 -15.39
CA LEU A 178 12.83 -19.56 -15.74
C LEU A 178 14.00 -18.60 -15.86
N GLU A 179 15.08 -18.89 -15.15
CA GLU A 179 16.31 -18.08 -15.18
C GLU A 179 17.53 -18.95 -15.50
N GLY A 180 18.65 -18.33 -15.82
CA GLY A 180 19.86 -19.03 -16.21
C GLY A 180 19.97 -19.26 -17.72
N LYS A 181 20.87 -20.18 -18.13
CA LYS A 181 21.13 -20.49 -19.53
C LYS A 181 20.42 -21.76 -19.95
N ARG A 182 19.44 -21.61 -20.82
CA ARG A 182 18.72 -22.75 -21.39
C ARG A 182 19.58 -23.52 -22.41
N ASN A 183 19.66 -24.86 -22.27
CA ASN A 183 20.40 -25.74 -23.14
C ASN A 183 19.50 -26.74 -23.95
N PHE A 184 18.19 -26.49 -23.99
CA PHE A 184 17.18 -27.27 -24.71
C PHE A 184 16.18 -26.36 -25.41
N GLU A 185 15.45 -26.86 -26.39
CA GLU A 185 14.41 -26.13 -27.09
C GLU A 185 13.05 -26.29 -26.40
N ILE A 186 12.28 -25.24 -26.33
CA ILE A 186 10.89 -25.24 -25.88
C ILE A 186 10.05 -24.87 -27.09
N ASP A 187 9.18 -25.76 -27.52
CA ASP A 187 8.15 -25.43 -28.51
C ASP A 187 7.08 -24.56 -27.85
N THR A 188 7.06 -23.28 -28.19
CA THR A 188 6.05 -22.34 -27.73
C THR A 188 5.00 -22.16 -28.81
N TYR A 189 4.02 -23.07 -28.85
CA TYR A 189 2.81 -22.91 -29.68
C TYR A 189 1.69 -22.29 -28.86
#